data_b423d4b7edafa08f6b8b3f73712d1bcc
#
_entry.id   b423d4b7edafa08f6b8b3f73712d1bcc
#
_cell.length_a   1.000
_cell.length_b   1.000
_cell.length_c   1.000
_cell.angle_alpha   90.00
_cell.angle_beta   90.00
_cell.angle_gamma   90.00
#
_symmetry.space_group_name_H-M   'P 1'
#
loop_
_entity.id
_entity.type
_entity.pdbx_description
1 polymer ?
#
loop_
_entity_poly.entity_id
_entity_poly.type
_entity_poly.pdbx_seq_one_letter_code
_entity_poly.pdbx_strand_id
1 'polypeptide(L)' 'MGDQNLINELYEELVHLDEQAGCFDEETNAKIDRQRWALYKQIQELEAA' A
#
# COMPACT_ATOMS: atom_id res chain seq x y z
N MET A 1 -18.95 -4.71 -7.72
CA MET A 1 -17.67 -4.86 -8.41
C MET A 1 -16.73 -3.75 -8.02
N GLY A 2 -15.49 -4.10 -7.72
CA GLY A 2 -14.48 -3.11 -7.38
C GLY A 2 -14.05 -2.31 -8.60
N ASP A 3 -13.50 -1.12 -8.36
CA ASP A 3 -12.93 -0.29 -9.40
C ASP A 3 -11.52 -0.79 -9.71
N GLN A 4 -11.38 -1.50 -10.82
CA GLN A 4 -10.10 -2.12 -11.19
C GLN A 4 -9.00 -1.07 -11.40
N ASN A 5 -9.35 0.10 -11.93
CA ASN A 5 -8.37 1.17 -12.11
C ASN A 5 -7.85 1.70 -10.77
N LEU A 6 -8.75 1.87 -9.82
CA LEU A 6 -8.36 2.32 -8.49
C LEU A 6 -7.54 1.27 -7.77
N ILE A 7 -7.91 0.00 -7.89
CA ILE A 7 -7.16 -1.11 -7.31
C ILE A 7 -5.74 -1.13 -7.89
N ASN A 8 -5.61 -0.97 -9.20
CA ASN A 8 -4.29 -0.95 -9.84
C ASN A 8 -3.43 0.21 -9.36
N GLU A 9 -4.03 1.39 -9.18
CA GLU A 9 -3.31 2.55 -8.64
C GLU A 9 -2.80 2.30 -7.23
N LEU A 10 -3.62 1.68 -6.41
CA LEU A 10 -3.23 1.35 -5.04
C LEU A 10 -2.09 0.34 -5.01
N TYR A 11 -2.14 -0.66 -5.89
CA TYR A 11 -1.04 -1.62 -6.01
C TYR A 11 0.26 -0.94 -6.46
N GLU A 12 0.19 0.02 -7.38
CA GLU A 12 1.38 0.75 -7.79
C GLU A 12 1.99 1.52 -6.64
N GLU A 13 1.17 2.20 -5.84
CA GLU A 13 1.65 2.88 -4.65
C GLU A 13 2.30 1.91 -3.67
N LEU A 14 1.67 0.75 -3.50
CA LEU A 14 2.20 -0.27 -2.61
C LEU A 14 3.57 -0.76 -3.07
N VAL A 15 3.75 -0.96 -4.37
CA VAL A 15 5.05 -1.38 -4.94
C VAL A 15 6.11 -0.33 -4.65
N HIS A 16 5.79 0.96 -4.83
CA HIS A 16 6.73 2.03 -4.53
C HIS A 16 7.13 2.04 -3.06
N LEU A 17 6.17 1.83 -2.17
CA LEU A 17 6.46 1.76 -0.73
C LEU A 17 7.29 0.52 -0.39
N ASP A 18 7.01 -0.61 -1.03
CA ASP A 18 7.79 -1.83 -0.84
C ASP A 18 9.24 -1.64 -1.24
N GLU A 19 9.47 -0.92 -2.34
CA GLU A 19 10.84 -0.65 -2.79
C GLU A 19 11.61 0.22 -1.81
N GLN A 20 10.90 1.10 -1.10
CA GLN A 20 11.52 2.00 -0.13
C GLN A 20 11.63 1.38 1.26
N ALA A 21 10.87 0.34 1.52
CA ALA A 21 10.85 -0.28 2.84
C ALA A 21 12.23 -0.82 3.23
N GLY A 22 12.68 -0.46 4.42
CA GLY A 22 13.98 -0.90 4.92
C GLY A 22 15.17 -0.08 4.45
N CYS A 23 14.94 0.95 3.60
CA CYS A 23 16.01 1.78 3.07
C CYS A 23 16.33 3.00 3.93
N PHE A 24 15.50 3.27 4.92
CA PHE A 24 15.60 4.46 5.75
C PHE A 24 15.83 4.09 7.21
N ASP A 25 15.77 5.08 8.09
CA ASP A 25 15.89 4.84 9.52
C ASP A 25 14.64 4.13 10.05
N GLU A 26 14.75 3.64 11.28
CA GLU A 26 13.70 2.84 11.89
C GLU A 26 12.36 3.57 11.96
N GLU A 27 12.40 4.85 12.29
CA GLU A 27 11.19 5.66 12.41
C GLU A 27 10.50 5.85 11.05
N THR A 28 11.27 6.14 10.02
CA THR A 28 10.75 6.30 8.66
C THR A 28 10.21 4.98 8.13
N ASN A 29 10.92 3.89 8.38
CA ASN A 29 10.47 2.57 7.97
C ASN A 29 9.14 2.20 8.64
N ALA A 30 8.94 2.57 9.89
CA ALA A 30 7.68 2.33 10.59
C ALA A 30 6.52 3.09 9.94
N LYS A 31 6.77 4.32 9.50
CA LYS A 31 5.76 5.10 8.79
C LYS A 31 5.40 4.46 7.44
N ILE A 32 6.41 3.98 6.72
CA ILE A 32 6.20 3.29 5.46
C ILE A 32 5.36 2.03 5.68
N ASP A 33 5.65 1.26 6.70
CA ASP A 33 4.88 0.06 7.04
C ASP A 33 3.42 0.39 7.31
N ARG A 34 3.14 1.47 8.05
CA ARG A 34 1.78 1.88 8.32
C ARG A 34 1.03 2.23 7.04
N GLN A 35 1.70 2.92 6.11
CA GLN A 35 1.11 3.27 4.83
C GLN A 35 0.81 2.02 4.01
N ARG A 36 1.73 1.06 4.01
CA ARG A 36 1.53 -0.22 3.33
C ARG A 36 0.30 -0.95 3.87
N TRP A 37 0.16 -1.02 5.18
CA TRP A 37 -1.00 -1.67 5.80
C TRP A 37 -2.31 -0.98 5.44
N ALA A 38 -2.31 0.35 5.43
CA ALA A 38 -3.51 1.10 5.03
C ALA A 38 -3.90 0.81 3.58
N LEU A 39 -2.91 0.72 2.69
CA LEU A 39 -3.16 0.39 1.29
C LEU A 39 -3.68 -1.05 1.14
N TYR A 40 -3.09 -2.01 1.84
CA TYR A 40 -3.57 -3.38 1.82
C TYR A 40 -5.03 -3.46 2.25
N LYS A 41 -5.38 -2.76 3.31
CA LYS A 41 -6.73 -2.77 3.82
C LYS A 41 -7.72 -2.19 2.80
N GLN A 42 -7.34 -1.08 2.16
CA GLN A 42 -8.18 -0.47 1.13
C GLN A 42 -8.36 -1.41 -0.06
N ILE A 43 -7.28 -2.05 -0.50
CA ILE A 43 -7.34 -2.98 -1.60
C ILE A 43 -8.27 -4.15 -1.27
N GLN A 44 -8.15 -4.70 -0.08
CA GLN A 44 -9.00 -5.80 0.34
C GLN A 44 -10.48 -5.41 0.36
N GLU A 45 -10.78 -4.22 0.84
CA GLU A 45 -12.15 -3.72 0.86
C GLU A 45 -12.71 -3.56 -0.55
N LEU A 46 -11.90 -3.04 -1.46
CA LEU A 46 -12.33 -2.86 -2.85
C LEU A 46 -12.51 -4.20 -3.57
N GLU A 47 -11.62 -5.15 -3.31
CA GLU A 47 -11.71 -6.47 -3.92
C GLU A 47 -12.88 -7.29 -3.37
N ALA A 48 -13.26 -7.04 -2.14
CA ALA A 48 -14.38 -7.73 -1.50
C ALA A 48 -15.74 -7.13 -1.89
N ALA A 49 -15.75 -5.96 -2.44
CA ALA A 49 -16.99 -5.25 -2.79
C ALA A 49 -17.75 -5.88 -3.97
#